data_d11ab1e398db5f31ec00fe260b3c2c2d
#
_entry.id   d11ab1e398db5f31ec00fe260b3c2c2d
#
_cell.length_a   1.000
_cell.length_b   1.000
_cell.length_c   1.000
_cell.angle_alpha   90.00
_cell.angle_beta   90.00
_cell.angle_gamma   90.00
#
_symmetry.space_group_name_H-M   'P 1'
#
loop_
_entity.id
_entity.type
_entity.pdbx_description
1 polymer ?
#
loop_
_entity_poly.entity_id
_entity_poly.type
_entity_poly.pdbx_seq_one_letter_code
_entity_poly.pdbx_strand_id
1 'polypeptide(L)'
;MNEQAEVEQFLNEMTYGCLGTTGEDGWPHVTPVNYVYHQGKIYFHGSRNGQKMKHLKACKQVTFLIAKEYSLIPSYYTDPEMACPATAYFKSVLIKGTAELVEDPVEKAGALQAFMSKLQPEGGYRPITAEDPEYRPRIKGVAVLAIKIMEMSAKFKFGQNLHEEVRESIIISLNSRKRELDEETARLMRKYCPAHKDSGNDSTEA
;
A
#
# COMPACT_ATOMS: atom_id res chain seq x y z
N MET A 1 8.80 -16.74 0.31
CA MET A 1 8.92 -15.31 0.73
C MET A 1 7.96 -15.10 1.88
N ASN A 2 8.38 -14.46 2.95
CA ASN A 2 7.51 -14.25 4.12
C ASN A 2 6.35 -13.31 3.71
N GLU A 3 5.13 -13.62 4.11
CA GLU A 3 3.92 -12.83 3.82
C GLU A 3 4.07 -11.36 4.27
N GLN A 4 4.73 -11.13 5.39
CA GLN A 4 5.09 -9.80 5.90
C GLN A 4 5.97 -9.02 4.90
N ALA A 5 6.98 -9.64 4.33
CA ALA A 5 7.88 -8.99 3.37
C ALA A 5 7.16 -8.57 2.07
N GLU A 6 6.15 -9.34 1.63
CA GLU A 6 5.34 -8.98 0.46
C GLU A 6 4.44 -7.78 0.72
N VAL A 7 3.88 -7.71 1.93
CA VAL A 7 3.08 -6.55 2.35
C VAL A 7 3.95 -5.30 2.42
N GLU A 8 5.13 -5.39 3.04
CA GLU A 8 6.08 -4.26 3.12
C GLU A 8 6.56 -3.82 1.73
N GLN A 9 6.84 -4.76 0.82
CA GLN A 9 7.16 -4.44 -0.57
C GLN A 9 6.02 -3.64 -1.21
N PHE A 10 4.77 -4.09 -1.08
CA PHE A 10 3.61 -3.39 -1.63
C PHE A 10 3.43 -1.99 -1.03
N LEU A 11 3.62 -1.82 0.29
CA LEU A 11 3.59 -0.51 0.95
C LEU A 11 4.68 0.43 0.39
N ASN A 12 5.84 -0.10 0.03
CA ASN A 12 6.94 0.69 -0.53
C ASN A 12 6.75 1.01 -2.01
N GLU A 13 6.06 0.18 -2.78
CA GLU A 13 5.73 0.45 -4.19
C GLU A 13 4.73 1.60 -4.35
N MET A 14 3.72 1.67 -3.46
CA MET A 14 2.61 2.61 -3.60
C MET A 14 2.98 4.00 -3.05
N THR A 15 2.60 5.06 -3.77
CA THR A 15 2.96 6.45 -3.44
C THR A 15 1.87 7.21 -2.70
N TYR A 16 0.62 6.74 -2.75
CA TYR A 16 -0.50 7.34 -2.04
C TYR A 16 -1.41 6.26 -1.44
N GLY A 17 -2.17 6.67 -0.43
CA GLY A 17 -3.21 5.87 0.20
C GLY A 17 -4.35 6.77 0.67
N CYS A 18 -5.42 6.17 1.13
CA CYS A 18 -6.61 6.85 1.62
C CYS A 18 -6.63 6.85 3.15
N LEU A 19 -6.50 8.03 3.75
CA LEU A 19 -6.61 8.24 5.19
C LEU A 19 -8.07 8.42 5.59
N GLY A 20 -8.60 7.50 6.39
CA GLY A 20 -9.91 7.60 7.03
C GLY A 20 -9.79 8.25 8.41
N THR A 21 -10.55 9.30 8.65
CA THR A 21 -10.68 10.01 9.94
C THR A 21 -12.13 10.21 10.29
N THR A 22 -12.45 10.43 11.57
CA THR A 22 -13.80 10.75 12.02
C THR A 22 -13.90 12.24 12.31
N GLY A 23 -14.87 12.92 11.71
CA GLY A 23 -15.19 14.31 12.00
C GLY A 23 -15.99 14.50 13.31
N GLU A 24 -16.05 15.73 13.81
CA GLU A 24 -16.87 16.09 14.97
C GLU A 24 -18.38 15.88 14.71
N ASP A 25 -18.75 15.91 13.43
CA ASP A 25 -20.11 15.64 12.93
C ASP A 25 -20.46 14.14 12.89
N GLY A 26 -19.52 13.27 13.28
CA GLY A 26 -19.66 11.81 13.26
C GLY A 26 -19.49 11.16 11.89
N TRP A 27 -19.30 11.94 10.82
CA TRP A 27 -19.09 11.40 9.49
C TRP A 27 -17.65 10.86 9.31
N PRO A 28 -17.50 9.69 8.69
CA PRO A 28 -16.18 9.24 8.24
C PRO A 28 -15.71 10.08 7.05
N HIS A 29 -14.53 10.65 7.17
CA HIS A 29 -13.88 11.41 6.11
C HIS A 29 -12.72 10.61 5.51
N VAL A 30 -12.67 10.51 4.19
CA VAL A 30 -11.61 9.82 3.46
C VAL A 30 -10.83 10.83 2.63
N THR A 31 -9.52 10.88 2.85
CA THR A 31 -8.64 11.83 2.16
C THR A 31 -7.46 11.08 1.53
N PRO A 32 -7.24 11.19 0.21
CA PRO A 32 -6.03 10.67 -0.40
C PRO A 32 -4.81 11.49 0.06
N VAL A 33 -3.75 10.82 0.46
CA VAL A 33 -2.49 11.46 0.88
C VAL A 33 -1.31 10.67 0.34
N ASN A 34 -0.26 11.38 -0.09
CA ASN A 34 1.03 10.73 -0.31
C ASN A 34 1.60 10.27 1.03
N TYR A 35 2.25 9.12 1.02
CA TYR A 35 2.82 8.53 2.23
C TYR A 35 4.14 7.81 1.97
N VAL A 36 4.86 7.54 3.04
CA VAL A 36 5.95 6.59 3.07
C VAL A 36 5.76 5.61 4.23
N TYR A 37 6.10 4.34 3.99
CA TYR A 37 6.30 3.36 5.03
C TYR A 37 7.77 3.39 5.44
N HIS A 38 8.04 3.74 6.69
CA HIS A 38 9.40 3.89 7.19
C HIS A 38 9.45 3.50 8.67
N GLN A 39 10.42 2.68 9.06
CA GLN A 39 10.62 2.23 10.44
C GLN A 39 9.33 1.70 11.12
N GLY A 40 8.53 0.90 10.38
CA GLY A 40 7.31 0.30 10.91
C GLY A 40 6.12 1.25 11.09
N LYS A 41 6.19 2.47 10.57
CA LYS A 41 5.12 3.48 10.61
C LYS A 41 4.76 3.98 9.22
N ILE A 42 3.54 4.49 9.07
CA ILE A 42 3.14 5.27 7.88
C ILE A 42 3.34 6.75 8.21
N TYR A 43 4.09 7.46 7.39
CA TYR A 43 4.23 8.90 7.50
C TYR A 43 3.54 9.59 6.35
N PHE A 44 2.89 10.71 6.64
CA PHE A 44 2.38 11.64 5.65
C PHE A 44 2.58 13.08 6.14
N HIS A 45 2.55 14.04 5.23
CA HIS A 45 2.72 15.43 5.59
C HIS A 45 1.58 16.30 5.04
N GLY A 46 1.41 17.49 5.58
CA GLY A 46 0.37 18.41 5.11
C GLY A 46 0.33 19.72 5.89
N SER A 47 -0.75 20.48 5.66
CA SER A 47 -1.00 21.72 6.39
C SER A 47 -1.33 21.48 7.85
N ARG A 48 -0.82 22.33 8.74
CA ARG A 48 -1.16 22.32 10.18
C ARG A 48 -2.62 22.71 10.49
N ASN A 49 -3.28 23.40 9.55
CA ASN A 49 -4.62 23.99 9.75
C ASN A 49 -5.71 23.32 8.88
N GLY A 50 -5.43 22.19 8.27
CA GLY A 50 -6.40 21.47 7.43
C GLY A 50 -7.46 20.70 8.22
N GLN A 51 -8.55 20.31 7.54
CA GLN A 51 -9.67 19.55 8.13
C GLN A 51 -9.21 18.27 8.84
N LYS A 52 -8.32 17.48 8.21
CA LYS A 52 -7.76 16.28 8.85
C LYS A 52 -7.06 16.56 10.19
N MET A 53 -6.42 17.74 10.35
CA MET A 53 -5.80 18.11 11.63
C MET A 53 -6.83 18.41 12.72
N LYS A 54 -8.00 18.96 12.35
CA LYS A 54 -9.12 19.14 13.29
C LYS A 54 -9.64 17.78 13.75
N HIS A 55 -9.88 16.86 12.82
CA HIS A 55 -10.33 15.49 13.12
C HIS A 55 -9.33 14.77 14.04
N LEU A 56 -8.03 14.83 13.74
CA LEU A 56 -6.99 14.17 14.53
C LEU A 56 -6.78 14.76 15.94
N LYS A 57 -7.14 16.02 16.14
CA LYS A 57 -7.19 16.62 17.49
C LYS A 57 -8.33 16.04 18.33
N ALA A 58 -9.48 15.77 17.70
CA ALA A 58 -10.65 15.19 18.35
C ALA A 58 -10.52 13.67 18.54
N CYS A 59 -10.05 12.97 17.52
CA CYS A 59 -9.87 11.51 17.51
C CYS A 59 -8.60 11.13 16.77
N LYS A 60 -7.65 10.50 17.49
CA LYS A 60 -6.39 10.04 16.90
C LYS A 60 -6.50 8.73 16.16
N GLN A 61 -7.59 7.97 16.34
CA GLN A 61 -7.82 6.70 15.66
C GLN A 61 -8.07 6.93 14.18
N VAL A 62 -7.37 6.18 13.35
CA VAL A 62 -7.46 6.29 11.90
C VAL A 62 -7.49 4.91 11.25
N THR A 63 -8.04 4.87 10.04
CA THR A 63 -7.81 3.80 9.09
C THR A 63 -6.98 4.33 7.92
N PHE A 64 -6.13 3.48 7.35
CA PHE A 64 -5.36 3.84 6.17
C PHE A 64 -5.43 2.70 5.16
N LEU A 65 -6.00 2.97 3.99
CA LEU A 65 -6.16 2.00 2.92
C LEU A 65 -5.19 2.30 1.79
N ILE A 66 -4.45 1.29 1.38
CA ILE A 66 -3.66 1.27 0.15
C ILE A 66 -4.24 0.19 -0.74
N ALA A 67 -4.54 0.50 -2.01
CA ALA A 67 -5.07 -0.48 -2.96
C ALA A 67 -4.53 -0.21 -4.37
N LYS A 68 -4.32 -1.30 -5.12
CA LYS A 68 -3.95 -1.27 -6.55
C LYS A 68 -4.75 -2.34 -7.27
N GLU A 69 -5.52 -1.92 -8.28
CA GLU A 69 -6.10 -2.84 -9.26
C GLU A 69 -5.02 -3.26 -10.24
N TYR A 70 -5.00 -4.53 -10.60
CA TYR A 70 -4.07 -5.10 -11.56
C TYR A 70 -4.76 -5.39 -12.88
N SER A 71 -5.80 -6.23 -12.89
CA SER A 71 -6.54 -6.55 -14.11
C SER A 71 -8.01 -6.83 -13.84
N LEU A 72 -8.86 -6.35 -14.73
CA LEU A 72 -10.24 -6.80 -14.84
C LEU A 72 -10.29 -8.12 -15.62
N ILE A 73 -10.97 -9.10 -15.06
CA ILE A 73 -11.15 -10.43 -15.63
C ILE A 73 -12.59 -10.53 -16.15
N PRO A 74 -12.78 -10.54 -17.48
CA PRO A 74 -14.11 -10.72 -18.06
C PRO A 74 -14.64 -12.12 -17.79
N SER A 75 -15.97 -12.24 -17.68
CA SER A 75 -16.64 -13.52 -17.44
C SER A 75 -16.34 -14.56 -18.55
N TYR A 76 -16.28 -14.13 -19.80
CA TYR A 76 -16.07 -15.01 -20.94
C TYR A 76 -14.66 -15.67 -21.01
N TYR A 77 -13.74 -15.33 -20.07
CA TYR A 77 -12.51 -16.10 -19.92
C TYR A 77 -12.74 -17.45 -19.25
N THR A 78 -13.88 -17.62 -18.58
CA THR A 78 -14.26 -18.84 -17.85
C THR A 78 -15.65 -19.36 -18.22
N ASP A 79 -16.57 -18.45 -18.54
CA ASP A 79 -17.95 -18.77 -18.88
C ASP A 79 -18.44 -17.79 -19.96
N PRO A 80 -18.67 -18.24 -21.21
CA PRO A 80 -19.07 -17.37 -22.32
C PRO A 80 -20.50 -16.85 -22.20
N GLU A 81 -21.36 -17.47 -21.39
CA GLU A 81 -22.78 -17.14 -21.31
C GLU A 81 -23.13 -16.34 -20.06
N MET A 82 -22.49 -16.66 -18.92
CA MET A 82 -22.83 -16.07 -17.63
C MET A 82 -21.90 -14.92 -17.25
N ALA A 83 -22.47 -13.82 -16.74
CA ALA A 83 -21.70 -12.66 -16.30
C ALA A 83 -21.04 -12.84 -14.93
N CYS A 84 -21.51 -13.76 -14.09
CA CYS A 84 -21.10 -13.94 -12.69
C CYS A 84 -19.58 -14.11 -12.46
N PRO A 85 -18.79 -14.74 -13.35
CA PRO A 85 -17.36 -14.89 -13.15
C PRO A 85 -16.55 -13.60 -13.32
N ALA A 86 -17.13 -12.53 -13.87
CA ALA A 86 -16.42 -11.26 -14.02
C ALA A 86 -15.93 -10.73 -12.66
N THR A 87 -14.65 -10.31 -12.62
CA THR A 87 -14.05 -9.85 -11.36
C THR A 87 -12.86 -8.93 -11.61
N ALA A 88 -12.37 -8.28 -10.54
CA ALA A 88 -11.08 -7.58 -10.53
C ALA A 88 -10.05 -8.35 -9.71
N TYR A 89 -8.80 -8.35 -10.18
CA TYR A 89 -7.63 -8.79 -9.42
C TYR A 89 -6.91 -7.58 -8.86
N PHE A 90 -6.58 -7.63 -7.58
CA PHE A 90 -6.04 -6.49 -6.86
C PHE A 90 -5.20 -6.89 -5.66
N LYS A 91 -4.38 -5.94 -5.19
CA LYS A 91 -3.79 -5.94 -3.86
C LYS A 91 -4.40 -4.81 -3.04
N SER A 92 -4.65 -5.08 -1.76
CA SER A 92 -5.00 -4.04 -0.80
C SER A 92 -4.40 -4.34 0.57
N VAL A 93 -4.04 -3.26 1.28
CA VAL A 93 -3.60 -3.28 2.68
C VAL A 93 -4.44 -2.28 3.43
N LEU A 94 -5.11 -2.75 4.49
CA LEU A 94 -5.86 -1.92 5.43
C LEU A 94 -5.11 -1.88 6.76
N ILE A 95 -4.82 -0.67 7.21
CA ILE A 95 -4.15 -0.40 8.48
C ILE A 95 -5.14 0.30 9.41
N LYS A 96 -5.22 -0.16 10.66
CA LYS A 96 -5.82 0.57 11.78
C LYS A 96 -4.71 1.04 12.70
N GLY A 97 -4.79 2.28 13.16
CA GLY A 97 -3.76 2.83 14.02
C GLY A 97 -4.13 4.16 14.64
N THR A 98 -3.14 4.78 15.28
CA THR A 98 -3.26 6.13 15.83
C THR A 98 -2.33 7.08 15.09
N ALA A 99 -2.86 8.23 14.64
CA ALA A 99 -2.08 9.26 13.96
C ALA A 99 -1.69 10.36 14.96
N GLU A 100 -0.40 10.71 14.97
CA GLU A 100 0.15 11.75 15.84
C GLU A 100 1.07 12.68 15.03
N LEU A 101 1.11 13.94 15.49
CA LEU A 101 2.06 14.90 14.96
C LEU A 101 3.46 14.53 15.46
N VAL A 102 4.40 14.40 14.52
CA VAL A 102 5.82 14.18 14.85
C VAL A 102 6.41 15.51 15.29
N GLU A 103 6.91 15.57 16.51
CA GLU A 103 7.55 16.79 17.05
C GLU A 103 9.08 16.73 16.97
N ASP A 104 9.66 15.52 17.07
CA ASP A 104 11.11 15.34 16.98
C ASP A 104 11.65 15.72 15.60
N PRO A 105 12.58 16.67 15.51
CA PRO A 105 13.14 17.12 14.24
C PRO A 105 13.95 16.04 13.52
N VAL A 106 14.56 15.11 14.25
CA VAL A 106 15.33 14.01 13.65
C VAL A 106 14.39 13.00 12.98
N GLU A 107 13.31 12.60 13.67
CA GLU A 107 12.28 11.75 13.09
C GLU A 107 11.60 12.40 11.89
N LYS A 108 11.31 13.72 11.96
CA LYS A 108 10.78 14.48 10.81
C LYS A 108 11.71 14.46 9.62
N ALA A 109 13.00 14.73 9.85
CA ALA A 109 14.00 14.73 8.78
C ALA A 109 14.10 13.35 8.13
N GLY A 110 14.13 12.28 8.92
CA GLY A 110 14.15 10.91 8.43
C GLY A 110 12.94 10.56 7.58
N ALA A 111 11.72 10.93 8.03
CA ALA A 111 10.48 10.73 7.27
C ALA A 111 10.50 11.51 5.94
N LEU A 112 10.91 12.79 5.96
CA LEU A 112 11.00 13.63 4.75
C LEU A 112 12.08 13.12 3.79
N GLN A 113 13.21 12.62 4.30
CA GLN A 113 14.23 11.97 3.49
C GLN A 113 13.67 10.70 2.82
N ALA A 114 12.91 9.88 3.55
CA ALA A 114 12.26 8.71 3.00
C ALA A 114 11.24 9.06 1.90
N PHE A 115 10.51 10.19 2.04
CA PHE A 115 9.67 10.73 0.97
C PHE A 115 10.48 11.05 -0.27
N MET A 116 11.60 11.77 -0.12
CA MET A 116 12.41 12.13 -1.27
C MET A 116 13.06 10.94 -1.94
N SER A 117 13.54 9.97 -1.18
CA SER A 117 14.07 8.72 -1.73
C SER A 117 13.03 7.93 -2.53
N LYS A 118 11.75 8.06 -2.20
CA LYS A 118 10.65 7.42 -2.90
C LYS A 118 10.17 8.21 -4.13
N LEU A 119 10.06 9.53 -4.02
CA LEU A 119 9.51 10.40 -5.05
C LEU A 119 10.54 10.84 -6.09
N GLN A 120 11.82 10.86 -5.70
CA GLN A 120 12.95 11.31 -6.52
C GLN A 120 14.18 10.43 -6.24
N PRO A 121 14.11 9.12 -6.64
CA PRO A 121 15.17 8.15 -6.34
C PRO A 121 16.49 8.47 -7.02
N GLU A 122 16.48 9.24 -8.12
CA GLU A 122 17.65 9.71 -8.84
C GLU A 122 18.50 10.72 -8.05
N GLY A 123 18.02 11.22 -6.89
CA GLY A 123 18.72 12.20 -6.09
C GLY A 123 18.62 13.63 -6.65
N GLY A 124 19.74 14.39 -6.66
CA GLY A 124 19.76 15.78 -7.14
C GLY A 124 19.38 16.81 -6.07
N TYR A 125 19.33 16.40 -4.80
CA TYR A 125 19.09 17.26 -3.64
C TYR A 125 20.06 16.90 -2.52
N ARG A 126 20.30 17.85 -1.61
CA ARG A 126 21.11 17.58 -0.41
C ARG A 126 20.31 16.69 0.56
N PRO A 127 20.95 15.75 1.27
CA PRO A 127 20.32 14.95 2.29
C PRO A 127 19.56 15.80 3.31
N ILE A 128 18.32 15.40 3.63
CA ILE A 128 17.49 16.12 4.59
C ILE A 128 17.88 15.68 6.00
N THR A 129 18.56 16.55 6.74
CA THR A 129 18.93 16.29 8.13
C THR A 129 18.47 17.42 9.05
N ALA A 130 18.28 17.11 10.34
CA ALA A 130 17.86 18.09 11.34
C ALA A 130 18.98 19.09 11.68
N GLU A 131 20.22 18.71 11.42
CA GLU A 131 21.44 19.50 11.69
C GLU A 131 21.68 20.56 10.61
N ASP A 132 21.23 20.33 9.38
CA ASP A 132 21.43 21.28 8.27
C ASP A 132 20.69 22.60 8.55
N PRO A 133 21.40 23.73 8.64
CA PRO A 133 20.81 25.02 9.01
C PRO A 133 19.80 25.54 8.02
N GLU A 134 19.85 25.14 6.75
CA GLU A 134 18.85 25.52 5.75
C GLU A 134 17.60 24.63 5.78
N TYR A 135 17.73 23.35 6.16
CA TYR A 135 16.58 22.46 6.33
C TYR A 135 15.85 22.68 7.65
N ARG A 136 16.55 23.08 8.71
CA ARG A 136 15.96 23.27 10.05
C ARG A 136 14.68 24.10 10.07
N PRO A 137 14.59 25.30 9.47
CA PRO A 137 13.35 26.09 9.46
C PRO A 137 12.25 25.42 8.65
N ARG A 138 12.57 24.69 7.58
CA ARG A 138 11.62 23.96 6.75
C ARG A 138 11.04 22.75 7.48
N ILE A 139 11.88 21.97 8.15
CA ILE A 139 11.49 20.83 9.00
C ILE A 139 10.57 21.31 10.14
N LYS A 140 10.90 22.46 10.77
CA LYS A 140 10.05 23.06 11.81
C LYS A 140 8.70 23.50 11.26
N GLY A 141 8.65 24.03 10.04
CA GLY A 141 7.44 24.58 9.42
C GLY A 141 6.44 23.52 8.95
N VAL A 142 6.90 22.36 8.49
CA VAL A 142 6.04 21.31 7.94
C VAL A 142 5.39 20.49 9.05
N ALA A 143 4.10 20.13 8.86
CA ALA A 143 3.44 19.13 9.69
C ALA A 143 3.70 17.74 9.09
N VAL A 144 4.46 16.93 9.79
CA VAL A 144 4.63 15.49 9.52
C VAL A 144 3.82 14.72 10.55
N LEU A 145 3.02 13.78 10.09
CA LEU A 145 2.20 12.91 10.93
C LEU A 145 2.69 11.48 10.76
N ALA A 146 2.69 10.74 11.86
CA ALA A 146 3.02 9.32 11.90
C ALA A 146 1.77 8.52 12.30
N ILE A 147 1.44 7.47 11.57
CA ILE A 147 0.47 6.46 11.99
C ILE A 147 1.25 5.32 12.64
N LYS A 148 1.05 5.16 13.95
CA LYS A 148 1.47 3.96 14.68
C LYS A 148 0.51 2.83 14.33
N ILE A 149 1.01 1.80 13.68
CA ILE A 149 0.23 0.65 13.24
C ILE A 149 -0.14 -0.20 14.46
N MET A 150 -1.44 -0.46 14.64
CA MET A 150 -1.97 -1.34 15.67
C MET A 150 -2.42 -2.68 15.08
N GLU A 151 -3.04 -2.62 13.91
CA GLU A 151 -3.53 -3.79 13.17
C GLU A 151 -3.28 -3.54 11.67
N MET A 152 -2.86 -4.56 10.97
CA MET A 152 -2.68 -4.53 9.52
C MET A 152 -3.23 -5.81 8.91
N SER A 153 -4.07 -5.67 7.89
CA SER A 153 -4.59 -6.78 7.11
C SER A 153 -4.33 -6.56 5.63
N ALA A 154 -3.98 -7.63 4.92
CA ALA A 154 -3.72 -7.60 3.50
C ALA A 154 -4.67 -8.54 2.76
N LYS A 155 -5.11 -8.12 1.57
CA LYS A 155 -5.86 -8.96 0.64
C LYS A 155 -5.25 -8.86 -0.74
N PHE A 156 -4.61 -9.95 -1.18
CA PHE A 156 -4.03 -10.10 -2.50
C PHE A 156 -4.85 -11.14 -3.25
N LYS A 157 -5.69 -10.68 -4.18
CA LYS A 157 -6.66 -11.50 -4.91
C LYS A 157 -6.18 -11.72 -6.35
N PHE A 158 -5.83 -12.98 -6.67
CA PHE A 158 -5.33 -13.40 -7.97
C PHE A 158 -5.84 -14.79 -8.38
N GLY A 159 -7.08 -15.14 -8.00
CA GLY A 159 -7.68 -16.40 -8.39
C GLY A 159 -7.15 -17.63 -7.64
N GLN A 160 -6.71 -17.48 -6.37
CA GLN A 160 -6.14 -18.55 -5.57
C GLN A 160 -7.10 -19.73 -5.33
N ASN A 161 -8.40 -19.46 -5.40
CA ASN A 161 -9.49 -20.45 -5.22
C ASN A 161 -9.94 -21.12 -6.52
N LEU A 162 -9.33 -20.79 -7.65
CA LEU A 162 -9.67 -21.37 -8.94
C LEU A 162 -8.99 -22.72 -9.16
N HIS A 163 -9.68 -23.64 -9.83
CA HIS A 163 -9.07 -24.86 -10.37
C HIS A 163 -7.98 -24.51 -11.38
N GLU A 164 -6.98 -25.38 -11.50
CA GLU A 164 -5.80 -25.15 -12.32
C GLU A 164 -6.12 -24.84 -13.79
N GLU A 165 -7.01 -25.62 -14.39
CA GLU A 165 -7.43 -25.44 -15.80
C GLU A 165 -8.03 -24.05 -16.04
N VAL A 166 -8.90 -23.59 -15.13
CA VAL A 166 -9.55 -22.27 -15.21
C VAL A 166 -8.50 -21.16 -15.03
N ARG A 167 -7.57 -21.36 -14.11
CA ARG A 167 -6.48 -20.40 -13.86
C ARG A 167 -5.58 -20.25 -15.09
N GLU A 168 -5.15 -21.36 -15.71
CA GLU A 168 -4.32 -21.31 -16.91
C GLU A 168 -5.06 -20.70 -18.10
N SER A 169 -6.36 -20.96 -18.27
CA SER A 169 -7.18 -20.30 -19.29
C SER A 169 -7.17 -18.77 -19.13
N ILE A 170 -7.34 -18.27 -17.90
CA ILE A 170 -7.29 -16.83 -17.62
C ILE A 170 -5.88 -16.28 -17.92
N ILE A 171 -4.82 -16.98 -17.51
CA ILE A 171 -3.43 -16.57 -17.75
C ILE A 171 -3.13 -16.47 -19.25
N ILE A 172 -3.56 -17.46 -20.04
CA ILE A 172 -3.42 -17.44 -21.51
C ILE A 172 -4.16 -16.22 -22.10
N SER A 173 -5.39 -15.99 -21.65
CA SER A 173 -6.22 -14.88 -22.10
C SER A 173 -5.62 -13.51 -21.76
N LEU A 174 -5.06 -13.33 -20.57
CA LEU A 174 -4.35 -12.11 -20.15
C LEU A 174 -3.12 -11.87 -21.03
N ASN A 175 -2.29 -12.90 -21.24
CA ASN A 175 -1.09 -12.81 -22.08
C ASN A 175 -1.42 -12.51 -23.55
N SER A 176 -2.59 -12.95 -24.04
CA SER A 176 -3.08 -12.63 -25.37
C SER A 176 -3.61 -11.20 -25.46
N ARG A 177 -4.32 -10.72 -24.43
CA ARG A 177 -4.92 -9.38 -24.38
C ARG A 177 -3.88 -8.26 -24.29
N LYS A 178 -2.80 -8.46 -23.54
CA LYS A 178 -1.64 -7.55 -23.40
C LYS A 178 -1.97 -6.12 -22.95
N ARG A 179 -2.88 -5.94 -22.01
CA ARG A 179 -3.05 -4.66 -21.33
C ARG A 179 -1.92 -4.43 -20.33
N GLU A 180 -1.75 -3.19 -19.87
CA GLU A 180 -0.60 -2.70 -19.10
C GLU A 180 -0.15 -3.62 -17.94
N LEU A 181 -1.07 -4.19 -17.17
CA LEU A 181 -0.73 -5.05 -16.01
C LEU A 181 -1.09 -6.53 -16.22
N ASP A 182 -1.45 -6.95 -17.44
CA ASP A 182 -1.90 -8.32 -17.69
C ASP A 182 -0.78 -9.35 -17.49
N GLU A 183 0.43 -9.07 -17.96
CA GLU A 183 1.58 -9.94 -17.78
C GLU A 183 1.97 -10.07 -16.29
N GLU A 184 1.99 -8.95 -15.56
CA GLU A 184 2.24 -8.97 -14.13
C GLU A 184 1.14 -9.74 -13.37
N THR A 185 -0.13 -9.55 -13.77
CA THR A 185 -1.26 -10.30 -13.20
C THR A 185 -1.10 -11.80 -13.42
N ALA A 186 -0.78 -12.23 -14.63
CA ALA A 186 -0.53 -13.64 -14.95
C ALA A 186 0.60 -14.24 -14.10
N ARG A 187 1.69 -13.49 -13.90
CA ARG A 187 2.80 -13.87 -13.03
C ARG A 187 2.36 -14.01 -11.56
N LEU A 188 1.55 -13.07 -11.05
CA LEU A 188 1.03 -13.11 -9.69
C LEU A 188 0.01 -14.24 -9.48
N MET A 189 -0.80 -14.57 -10.49
CA MET A 189 -1.70 -15.73 -10.46
C MET A 189 -0.92 -17.03 -10.26
N ARG A 190 0.21 -17.21 -10.96
CA ARG A 190 1.09 -18.38 -10.75
C ARG A 190 1.74 -18.35 -9.37
N LYS A 191 2.27 -17.20 -8.95
CA LYS A 191 2.94 -17.04 -7.65
C LYS A 191 2.04 -17.39 -6.46
N TYR A 192 0.77 -16.99 -6.50
CA TYR A 192 -0.18 -17.24 -5.42
C TYR A 192 -0.98 -18.55 -5.58
N CYS A 193 -0.62 -19.38 -6.56
CA CYS A 193 -1.22 -20.70 -6.72
C CYS A 193 -0.93 -21.58 -5.50
N PRO A 194 -1.94 -22.24 -4.88
CA PRO A 194 -1.75 -23.14 -3.74
C PRO A 194 -0.75 -24.27 -4.02
N ALA A 195 -0.74 -24.82 -5.23
CA ALA A 195 0.17 -25.89 -5.64
C ALA A 195 1.67 -25.53 -5.55
N HIS A 196 2.02 -24.24 -5.55
CA HIS A 196 3.41 -23.79 -5.37
C HIS A 196 3.79 -23.53 -3.90
N LYS A 197 2.82 -23.52 -2.97
CA LYS A 197 3.12 -23.37 -1.53
C LYS A 197 3.62 -24.68 -0.91
N ASP A 198 3.23 -25.82 -1.46
CA ASP A 198 3.60 -27.14 -0.92
C ASP A 198 4.99 -27.65 -1.37
N SER A 199 5.59 -27.04 -2.41
CA SER A 199 6.90 -27.44 -2.92
C SER A 199 8.10 -26.83 -2.17
N GLY A 200 7.86 -26.01 -1.14
CA GLY A 200 8.90 -25.34 -0.35
C GLY A 200 9.27 -25.99 0.98
N ASN A 201 8.61 -27.08 1.40
CA ASN A 201 8.76 -27.63 2.75
C ASN A 201 9.29 -29.08 2.81
N ASP A 202 9.84 -29.61 1.70
CA ASP A 202 10.36 -30.99 1.68
C ASP A 202 11.86 -31.01 1.33
N SER A 203 12.66 -30.40 2.21
CA SER A 203 14.11 -30.68 2.25
C SER A 203 14.70 -30.23 3.58
N THR A 204 14.42 -31.02 4.64
CA THR A 204 15.35 -31.24 5.76
C THR A 204 14.82 -32.37 6.65
N GLU A 205 15.14 -33.60 6.29
CA GLU A 205 15.36 -34.73 7.23
C GLU A 205 15.98 -35.86 6.45
N ALA A 206 17.31 -35.96 6.53
CA ALA A 206 18.09 -37.17 6.47
C ALA A 206 19.49 -36.87 7.01
#